data_d7dacd2ce33567baaf7d6e4f7c4d1200
#
_entry.id   d7dacd2ce33567baaf7d6e4f7c4d1200
#
_cell.length_a   1.000
_cell.length_b   1.000
_cell.length_c   1.000
_cell.angle_alpha   90.00
_cell.angle_beta   90.00
_cell.angle_gamma   90.00
#
_symmetry.space_group_name_H-M   'P 1'
#
loop_
_entity.id
_entity.type
_entity.pdbx_description
1 polymer ?
#
loop_
_entity_poly.entity_id
_entity_poly.type
_entity_poly.pdbx_seq_one_letter_code
_entity_poly.pdbx_strand_id
1 'polypeptide(L)'
;MSASPAVVITTRLPPRICGVGAYSWLAHKHRPAGFSPAEFIVMEGAAESRALLGWDAITEFHGNPGKLGQALDRAGPANVLLHYAGRAYQRFGCPAWMPRILSKWKAKFPEGRLTVFFHEAPGKLPRLSRHFLLGKIGRRIIRQLAAVADVLVTNTENHAAILQELSGRDKIHCLPIGSNIEPVSSSQPRVEREFVIFGLPFGRFQTLQWFDSEIRAWQARGRMSALHLIGPEDEEFTPRANELIGRWPKPAIAVRHGSLPEAEVSRLFARARFALTNVTAATWSKSGVFMACAATGCAAVVKSGERQPVPLSHAIAAQEVESISDAELASRTVSLKAWYYQKADWTVTAKRLAALVEGKEPAL
;
A
#
# COMPACT_ATOMS: atom_id res chain seq x y z
N MET A 1 -7.71 11.67 32.12
CA MET A 1 -6.49 12.14 31.42
C MET A 1 -6.91 12.45 29.99
N SER A 2 -6.74 13.69 29.50
CA SER A 2 -6.98 13.99 28.08
C SER A 2 -5.98 13.20 27.26
N ALA A 3 -6.44 12.57 26.16
CA ALA A 3 -5.54 11.88 25.24
C ALA A 3 -4.52 12.89 24.68
N SER A 4 -3.23 12.51 24.63
CA SER A 4 -2.20 13.35 24.00
C SER A 4 -2.53 13.54 22.52
N PRO A 5 -2.28 14.73 21.96
CA PRO A 5 -2.57 14.98 20.55
C PRO A 5 -1.80 13.99 19.66
N ALA A 6 -2.42 13.55 18.58
CA ALA A 6 -1.78 12.71 17.58
C ALA A 6 -1.23 13.57 16.44
N VAL A 7 0.04 13.38 16.09
CA VAL A 7 0.72 14.09 14.98
C VAL A 7 1.18 13.06 13.95
N VAL A 8 0.77 13.22 12.70
CA VAL A 8 1.14 12.33 11.60
C VAL A 8 2.08 13.04 10.63
N ILE A 9 3.32 12.56 10.54
CA ILE A 9 4.30 13.04 9.56
C ILE A 9 4.20 12.16 8.32
N THR A 10 3.86 12.77 7.19
CA THR A 10 3.77 12.08 5.89
C THR A 10 4.29 12.96 4.76
N THR A 11 4.33 12.44 3.54
CA THR A 11 4.89 13.17 2.41
C THR A 11 3.89 14.12 1.76
N ARG A 12 2.80 13.58 1.27
CA ARG A 12 1.72 14.29 0.56
C ARG A 12 0.40 13.61 0.88
N LEU A 13 -0.66 14.37 0.97
CA LEU A 13 -2.02 13.85 1.08
C LEU A 13 -2.77 13.99 -0.26
N PRO A 14 -3.91 13.33 -0.46
CA PRO A 14 -4.77 13.61 -1.60
C PRO A 14 -5.06 15.13 -1.76
N PRO A 15 -5.17 15.66 -2.98
CA PRO A 15 -5.34 14.97 -4.27
C PRO A 15 -4.04 14.47 -4.92
N ARG A 16 -2.87 14.76 -4.34
CA ARG A 16 -1.60 14.35 -4.93
C ARG A 16 -1.45 12.84 -4.85
N ILE A 17 -1.05 12.22 -5.98
CA ILE A 17 -0.85 10.77 -6.07
C ILE A 17 0.38 10.38 -5.25
N CYS A 18 0.16 9.75 -4.11
CA CYS A 18 1.19 9.23 -3.23
C CYS A 18 0.64 8.07 -2.40
N GLY A 19 1.19 6.86 -2.58
CA GLY A 19 0.73 5.67 -1.84
C GLY A 19 0.90 5.80 -0.32
N VAL A 20 1.97 6.45 0.14
CA VAL A 20 2.20 6.71 1.58
C VAL A 20 1.19 7.70 2.13
N GLY A 21 0.92 8.79 1.39
CA GLY A 21 -0.05 9.80 1.80
C GLY A 21 -1.49 9.28 1.77
N ALA A 22 -1.85 8.50 0.76
CA ALA A 22 -3.16 7.84 0.69
C ALA A 22 -3.35 6.88 1.88
N TYR A 23 -2.34 6.08 2.22
CA TYR A 23 -2.36 5.24 3.41
C TYR A 23 -2.57 6.06 4.68
N SER A 24 -1.79 7.12 4.86
CA SER A 24 -1.85 8.00 6.05
C SER A 24 -3.25 8.58 6.22
N TRP A 25 -3.85 9.05 5.12
CA TRP A 25 -5.20 9.62 5.13
C TRP A 25 -6.28 8.57 5.41
N LEU A 26 -6.24 7.42 4.74
CA LEU A 26 -7.23 6.35 4.93
C LEU A 26 -7.17 5.78 6.35
N ALA A 27 -5.99 5.59 6.92
CA ALA A 27 -5.83 5.20 8.31
C ALA A 27 -6.44 6.23 9.28
N HIS A 28 -6.31 7.54 8.98
CA HIS A 28 -6.95 8.60 9.75
C HIS A 28 -8.47 8.64 9.55
N LYS A 29 -8.95 8.55 8.31
CA LYS A 29 -10.38 8.57 7.96
C LYS A 29 -11.16 7.46 8.69
N HIS A 30 -10.55 6.28 8.80
CA HIS A 30 -11.16 5.08 9.40
C HIS A 30 -10.75 4.84 10.87
N ARG A 31 -10.12 5.84 11.52
CA ARG A 31 -9.77 5.71 12.94
C ARG A 31 -11.03 5.51 13.79
N PRO A 32 -10.97 4.71 14.86
CA PRO A 32 -12.12 4.52 15.74
C PRO A 32 -12.53 5.82 16.45
N ALA A 33 -13.80 5.94 16.78
CA ALA A 33 -14.27 6.96 17.72
C ALA A 33 -13.52 6.81 19.05
N GLY A 34 -13.13 7.95 19.66
CA GLY A 34 -12.36 7.96 20.91
C GLY A 34 -10.85 7.98 20.75
N PHE A 35 -10.31 7.86 19.54
CA PHE A 35 -8.91 8.17 19.25
C PHE A 35 -8.76 9.61 18.79
N SER A 36 -7.70 10.28 19.28
CA SER A 36 -7.44 11.68 18.94
C SER A 36 -7.34 11.87 17.43
N PRO A 37 -7.99 12.92 16.87
CA PRO A 37 -7.76 13.30 15.50
C PRO A 37 -6.30 13.71 15.30
N ALA A 38 -5.73 13.42 14.12
CA ALA A 38 -4.36 13.75 13.84
C ALA A 38 -4.21 15.17 13.28
N GLU A 39 -3.17 15.89 13.74
CA GLU A 39 -2.58 16.97 12.97
C GLU A 39 -1.59 16.37 11.97
N PHE A 40 -1.68 16.75 10.70
CA PHE A 40 -0.76 16.28 9.67
C PHE A 40 0.37 17.29 9.45
N ILE A 41 1.60 16.81 9.45
CA ILE A 41 2.78 17.54 9.01
C ILE A 41 3.23 16.94 7.69
N VAL A 42 2.93 17.63 6.57
CA VAL A 42 3.21 17.14 5.23
C VAL A 42 4.43 17.81 4.61
N MET A 43 5.11 17.12 3.70
CA MET A 43 6.24 17.70 3.00
C MET A 43 5.81 18.79 2.03
N GLU A 44 4.69 18.59 1.31
CA GLU A 44 4.14 19.54 0.34
C GLU A 44 2.66 19.28 0.05
N GLY A 45 1.94 20.30 -0.47
CA GLY A 45 0.56 20.17 -0.92
C GLY A 45 -0.50 20.38 0.17
N ALA A 46 -0.16 21.04 1.28
CA ALA A 46 -1.10 21.23 2.39
C ALA A 46 -2.35 22.02 2.00
N ALA A 47 -2.22 23.08 1.20
CA ALA A 47 -3.36 23.92 0.79
C ALA A 47 -4.38 23.13 -0.04
N GLU A 48 -3.89 22.39 -1.06
CA GLU A 48 -4.72 21.54 -1.92
C GLU A 48 -5.43 20.44 -1.11
N SER A 49 -4.68 19.85 -0.17
CA SER A 49 -5.22 18.79 0.69
C SER A 49 -6.28 19.31 1.67
N ARG A 50 -6.09 20.49 2.28
CA ARG A 50 -7.13 21.12 3.11
C ARG A 50 -8.42 21.35 2.33
N ALA A 51 -8.29 21.92 1.11
CA ALA A 51 -9.44 22.20 0.25
C ALA A 51 -10.23 20.93 -0.15
N LEU A 52 -9.52 19.84 -0.49
CA LEU A 52 -10.17 18.60 -0.89
C LEU A 52 -10.74 17.81 0.28
N LEU A 53 -9.98 17.69 1.38
CA LEU A 53 -10.31 16.77 2.47
C LEU A 53 -11.19 17.41 3.55
N GLY A 54 -11.37 18.73 3.51
CA GLY A 54 -12.10 19.47 4.56
C GLY A 54 -11.42 19.34 5.93
N TRP A 55 -10.09 19.20 5.97
CA TRP A 55 -9.30 19.00 7.18
C TRP A 55 -8.26 20.12 7.35
N ASP A 56 -8.47 21.01 8.29
CA ASP A 56 -7.66 22.23 8.46
C ASP A 56 -6.33 21.97 9.17
N ALA A 57 -6.26 20.92 9.99
CA ALA A 57 -5.06 20.59 10.77
C ALA A 57 -3.95 19.94 9.90
N ILE A 58 -3.52 20.64 8.83
CA ILE A 58 -2.43 20.22 7.92
C ILE A 58 -1.40 21.34 7.83
N THR A 59 -0.18 21.05 8.30
CA THR A 59 0.98 21.96 8.24
C THR A 59 1.99 21.47 7.20
N GLU A 60 2.62 22.37 6.45
CA GLU A 60 3.60 22.04 5.44
C GLU A 60 5.01 22.44 5.86
N PHE A 61 6.00 21.53 5.66
CA PHE A 61 7.41 21.82 5.99
C PHE A 61 8.33 21.99 4.77
N HIS A 62 7.83 21.78 3.53
CA HIS A 62 8.56 21.95 2.24
C HIS A 62 9.91 21.20 2.19
N GLY A 63 10.02 20.03 2.80
CA GLY A 63 11.28 19.31 2.91
C GLY A 63 12.36 20.01 3.74
N ASN A 64 12.03 21.10 4.45
CA ASN A 64 12.94 21.85 5.31
C ASN A 64 12.98 21.24 6.71
N PRO A 65 14.14 20.69 7.16
CA PRO A 65 14.27 20.06 8.47
C PRO A 65 13.98 21.03 9.64
N GLY A 66 14.32 22.30 9.49
CA GLY A 66 14.06 23.32 10.52
C GLY A 66 12.58 23.56 10.73
N LYS A 67 11.79 23.65 9.64
CA LYS A 67 10.34 23.80 9.72
C LYS A 67 9.67 22.57 10.34
N LEU A 68 10.15 21.36 10.02
CA LEU A 68 9.67 20.14 10.66
C LEU A 68 9.94 20.17 12.19
N GLY A 69 11.15 20.54 12.58
CA GLY A 69 11.51 20.70 14.00
C GLY A 69 10.60 21.70 14.72
N GLN A 70 10.36 22.86 14.11
CA GLN A 70 9.45 23.88 14.66
C GLN A 70 7.99 23.38 14.77
N ALA A 71 7.50 22.60 13.80
CA ALA A 71 6.17 22.02 13.86
C ALA A 71 6.06 21.01 15.00
N LEU A 72 7.05 20.14 15.18
CA LEU A 72 7.11 19.20 16.29
C LEU A 72 7.26 19.89 17.65
N ASP A 73 8.03 20.99 17.73
CA ASP A 73 8.15 21.79 18.95
C ASP A 73 6.83 22.44 19.36
N ARG A 74 6.03 22.92 18.38
CA ARG A 74 4.68 23.45 18.65
C ARG A 74 3.71 22.36 19.12
N ALA A 75 3.83 21.17 18.57
CA ALA A 75 3.01 20.03 18.99
C ALA A 75 3.31 19.58 20.43
N GLY A 76 4.54 19.86 20.92
CA GLY A 76 4.94 19.49 22.28
C GLY A 76 5.03 17.98 22.48
N PRO A 77 4.67 17.46 23.69
CA PRO A 77 4.65 16.05 24.00
C PRO A 77 3.44 15.37 23.36
N ALA A 78 3.60 14.91 22.13
CA ALA A 78 2.56 14.31 21.31
C ALA A 78 2.80 12.81 21.05
N ASN A 79 1.76 12.12 20.57
CA ASN A 79 1.88 10.82 19.94
C ASN A 79 2.22 11.02 18.45
N VAL A 80 3.49 10.88 18.09
CA VAL A 80 3.98 11.11 16.72
C VAL A 80 3.99 9.79 15.94
N LEU A 81 3.33 9.78 14.78
CA LEU A 81 3.40 8.72 13.78
C LEU A 81 4.17 9.23 12.57
N LEU A 82 5.35 8.68 12.32
CA LEU A 82 6.09 8.92 11.09
C LEU A 82 5.79 7.83 10.07
N HIS A 83 5.24 8.17 8.92
CA HIS A 83 5.19 7.30 7.74
C HIS A 83 6.49 7.45 6.94
N TYR A 84 7.42 6.50 7.10
CA TYR A 84 8.73 6.56 6.47
C TYR A 84 8.78 5.81 5.14
N ALA A 85 9.14 6.54 4.07
CA ALA A 85 9.58 6.00 2.79
C ALA A 85 10.72 6.91 2.30
N GLY A 86 11.95 6.43 2.29
CA GLY A 86 13.12 7.26 2.09
C GLY A 86 13.08 8.13 0.82
N ARG A 87 12.67 7.54 -0.31
CA ARG A 87 12.56 8.24 -1.61
C ARG A 87 11.47 9.28 -1.67
N ALA A 88 10.46 9.15 -0.85
CA ALA A 88 9.36 10.10 -0.80
C ALA A 88 9.75 11.41 -0.08
N TYR A 89 10.77 11.36 0.80
CA TYR A 89 11.29 12.54 1.51
C TYR A 89 12.54 13.14 0.87
N GLN A 90 13.30 12.37 0.09
CA GLN A 90 14.52 12.86 -0.56
C GLN A 90 14.81 12.06 -1.83
N ARG A 91 15.23 12.76 -2.89
CA ARG A 91 15.49 12.20 -4.24
C ARG A 91 16.30 10.90 -4.25
N PHE A 92 17.33 10.78 -3.40
CA PHE A 92 18.17 9.58 -3.31
C PHE A 92 17.75 8.60 -2.21
N GLY A 93 16.62 8.85 -1.54
CA GLY A 93 16.08 7.96 -0.50
C GLY A 93 16.84 7.97 0.83
N CYS A 94 17.69 8.99 1.07
CA CYS A 94 18.58 9.06 2.23
C CYS A 94 18.35 10.34 3.06
N PRO A 95 17.17 10.58 3.67
CA PRO A 95 16.89 11.77 4.49
C PRO A 95 17.60 11.69 5.86
N ALA A 96 18.94 11.83 5.87
CA ALA A 96 19.79 11.72 7.07
C ALA A 96 19.48 12.78 8.14
N TRP A 97 18.78 13.84 7.77
CA TRP A 97 18.31 14.88 8.70
C TRP A 97 17.14 14.39 9.59
N MET A 98 16.34 13.45 9.13
CA MET A 98 15.11 13.02 9.80
C MET A 98 15.37 12.37 11.18
N PRO A 99 16.27 11.39 11.33
CA PRO A 99 16.58 10.83 12.65
C PRO A 99 17.06 11.90 13.63
N ARG A 100 17.84 12.88 13.15
CA ARG A 100 18.38 13.97 14.02
C ARG A 100 17.27 14.86 14.57
N ILE A 101 16.28 15.22 13.74
CA ILE A 101 15.14 16.05 14.17
C ILE A 101 14.29 15.30 15.19
N LEU A 102 13.97 14.04 14.91
CA LEU A 102 13.16 13.21 15.82
C LEU A 102 13.88 12.91 17.13
N SER A 103 15.21 12.68 17.09
CA SER A 103 16.01 12.51 18.32
C SER A 103 16.02 13.77 19.17
N LYS A 104 16.14 14.98 18.56
CA LYS A 104 16.07 16.25 19.27
C LYS A 104 14.69 16.47 19.91
N TRP A 105 13.62 16.20 19.15
CA TRP A 105 12.25 16.30 19.68
C TRP A 105 12.04 15.31 20.84
N LYS A 106 12.46 14.05 20.71
CA LYS A 106 12.30 13.03 21.76
C LYS A 106 13.13 13.37 23.02
N ALA A 107 14.32 13.96 22.85
CA ALA A 107 15.14 14.43 23.98
C ALA A 107 14.49 15.62 24.71
N LYS A 108 13.79 16.50 23.99
CA LYS A 108 13.07 17.66 24.55
C LYS A 108 11.74 17.25 25.22
N PHE A 109 11.07 16.22 24.68
CA PHE A 109 9.79 15.73 25.15
C PHE A 109 9.86 14.20 25.36
N PRO A 110 10.53 13.73 26.43
CA PRO A 110 10.74 12.30 26.68
C PRO A 110 9.44 11.52 26.88
N GLU A 111 8.38 12.16 27.37
CA GLU A 111 7.03 11.62 27.52
C GLU A 111 6.27 11.49 26.18
N GLY A 112 6.68 12.23 25.16
CA GLY A 112 6.14 12.08 23.80
C GLY A 112 6.46 10.70 23.22
N ARG A 113 5.56 10.12 22.45
CA ARG A 113 5.70 8.79 21.88
C ARG A 113 5.95 8.84 20.39
N LEU A 114 6.94 8.09 19.90
CA LEU A 114 7.29 8.00 18.48
C LEU A 114 7.00 6.62 17.93
N THR A 115 6.04 6.51 17.02
CA THR A 115 5.79 5.33 16.20
C THR A 115 6.34 5.57 14.79
N VAL A 116 7.15 4.67 14.27
CA VAL A 116 7.66 4.75 12.90
C VAL A 116 7.09 3.61 12.07
N PHE A 117 6.30 3.98 11.04
CA PHE A 117 5.77 3.07 10.05
C PHE A 117 6.70 3.05 8.83
N PHE A 118 7.44 1.98 8.65
CA PHE A 118 8.35 1.79 7.52
C PHE A 118 7.61 1.18 6.31
N HIS A 119 7.29 2.00 5.30
CA HIS A 119 6.72 1.54 4.03
C HIS A 119 7.76 0.88 3.13
N GLU A 120 9.04 1.19 3.35
CA GLU A 120 10.18 0.66 2.63
C GLU A 120 11.30 0.34 3.62
N ALA A 121 11.94 -0.81 3.45
CA ALA A 121 13.17 -1.19 4.14
C ALA A 121 14.15 -1.78 3.11
N PRO A 122 15.24 -1.05 2.76
CA PRO A 122 16.19 -1.52 1.77
C PRO A 122 16.96 -2.75 2.30
N GLY A 123 16.92 -3.82 1.52
CA GLY A 123 17.72 -5.00 1.75
C GLY A 123 19.22 -4.76 1.53
N LYS A 124 20.01 -5.80 1.70
CA LYS A 124 21.46 -5.78 1.38
C LYS A 124 21.60 -5.72 -0.14
N LEU A 125 22.38 -4.76 -0.63
CA LEU A 125 22.73 -4.65 -2.05
C LEU A 125 24.11 -5.27 -2.32
N PRO A 126 24.33 -5.88 -3.47
CA PRO A 126 25.63 -6.37 -3.88
C PRO A 126 26.68 -5.24 -3.86
N ARG A 127 27.93 -5.55 -3.47
CA ARG A 127 29.01 -4.55 -3.38
C ARG A 127 29.32 -3.83 -4.70
N LEU A 128 29.10 -4.49 -5.83
CA LEU A 128 29.29 -3.92 -7.18
C LEU A 128 28.08 -3.12 -7.67
N SER A 129 26.99 -3.02 -6.90
CA SER A 129 25.85 -2.19 -7.28
C SER A 129 26.20 -0.71 -7.19
N ARG A 130 25.88 0.08 -8.22
CA ARG A 130 25.96 1.55 -8.20
C ARG A 130 25.19 2.20 -7.04
N HIS A 131 24.26 1.48 -6.44
CA HIS A 131 23.44 1.94 -5.30
C HIS A 131 23.95 1.41 -3.95
N PHE A 132 25.08 0.70 -3.90
CA PHE A 132 25.59 0.08 -2.69
C PHE A 132 25.81 1.07 -1.53
N LEU A 133 26.43 2.24 -1.83
CA LEU A 133 26.65 3.28 -0.81
C LEU A 133 25.33 3.88 -0.31
N LEU A 134 24.40 4.17 -1.23
CA LEU A 134 23.08 4.67 -0.85
C LEU A 134 22.32 3.65 0.00
N GLY A 135 22.43 2.36 -0.33
CA GLY A 135 21.86 1.28 0.48
C GLY A 135 22.43 1.24 1.90
N LYS A 136 23.76 1.40 2.06
CA LYS A 136 24.39 1.50 3.40
C LYS A 136 23.90 2.71 4.19
N ILE A 137 23.82 3.88 3.53
CA ILE A 137 23.31 5.10 4.17
C ILE A 137 21.84 4.92 4.58
N GLY A 138 21.00 4.38 3.68
CA GLY A 138 19.60 4.10 3.97
C GLY A 138 19.43 3.16 5.18
N ARG A 139 20.20 2.07 5.24
CA ARG A 139 20.20 1.13 6.38
C ARG A 139 20.66 1.80 7.68
N ARG A 140 21.66 2.72 7.62
CA ARG A 140 22.08 3.51 8.78
C ARG A 140 20.96 4.43 9.27
N ILE A 141 20.25 5.10 8.37
CA ILE A 141 19.12 5.96 8.71
C ILE A 141 18.01 5.16 9.38
N ILE A 142 17.64 3.99 8.83
CA ILE A 142 16.63 3.10 9.44
C ILE A 142 17.08 2.68 10.85
N ARG A 143 18.33 2.29 11.03
CA ARG A 143 18.87 1.94 12.37
C ARG A 143 18.73 3.12 13.35
N GLN A 144 19.05 4.33 12.91
CA GLN A 144 18.91 5.53 13.74
C GLN A 144 17.46 5.87 14.07
N LEU A 145 16.53 5.74 13.10
CA LEU A 145 15.10 5.91 13.33
C LEU A 145 14.56 4.86 14.29
N ALA A 146 14.95 3.60 14.11
CA ALA A 146 14.55 2.50 14.98
C ALA A 146 15.07 2.67 16.42
N ALA A 147 16.24 3.28 16.59
CA ALA A 147 16.81 3.53 17.92
C ALA A 147 16.04 4.59 18.72
N VAL A 148 15.44 5.59 18.05
CA VAL A 148 14.69 6.67 18.72
C VAL A 148 13.18 6.35 18.81
N ALA A 149 12.66 5.46 17.99
CA ALA A 149 11.26 5.09 17.98
C ALA A 149 10.87 4.24 19.19
N ASP A 150 9.68 4.45 19.73
CA ASP A 150 9.08 3.58 20.76
C ASP A 150 8.44 2.33 20.12
N VAL A 151 7.84 2.48 18.93
CA VAL A 151 7.18 1.41 18.19
C VAL A 151 7.63 1.37 16.75
N LEU A 152 7.90 0.16 16.23
CA LEU A 152 8.22 -0.08 14.83
C LEU A 152 7.07 -0.82 14.16
N VAL A 153 6.61 -0.30 13.03
CA VAL A 153 5.53 -0.86 12.23
C VAL A 153 5.99 -0.98 10.77
N THR A 154 5.54 -1.99 10.09
CA THR A 154 5.71 -2.16 8.65
C THR A 154 4.52 -2.88 8.05
N ASN A 155 4.51 -3.09 6.74
CA ASN A 155 3.42 -3.76 6.04
C ASN A 155 3.80 -5.12 5.42
N THR A 156 5.06 -5.56 5.49
CA THR A 156 5.48 -6.86 4.96
C THR A 156 6.40 -7.59 5.93
N GLU A 157 6.28 -8.92 5.99
CA GLU A 157 7.17 -9.76 6.80
C GLU A 157 8.65 -9.63 6.40
N ASN A 158 8.90 -9.45 5.09
CA ASN A 158 10.26 -9.21 4.60
C ASN A 158 10.85 -7.90 5.17
N HIS A 159 10.07 -6.82 5.22
CA HIS A 159 10.51 -5.58 5.85
C HIS A 159 10.65 -5.76 7.37
N ALA A 160 9.77 -6.53 8.01
CA ALA A 160 9.87 -6.82 9.44
C ALA A 160 11.19 -7.53 9.75
N ALA A 161 11.57 -8.56 8.99
CA ALA A 161 12.84 -9.25 9.14
C ALA A 161 14.06 -8.32 8.97
N ILE A 162 14.01 -7.41 7.97
CA ILE A 162 15.08 -6.40 7.79
C ILE A 162 15.14 -5.43 8.99
N LEU A 163 13.98 -5.01 9.50
CA LEU A 163 13.92 -4.11 10.66
C LEU A 163 14.43 -4.81 11.93
N GLN A 164 14.11 -6.08 12.14
CA GLN A 164 14.66 -6.90 13.24
C GLN A 164 16.18 -6.96 13.16
N GLU A 165 16.75 -7.28 11.97
CA GLU A 165 18.20 -7.30 11.75
C GLU A 165 18.85 -5.93 12.06
N LEU A 166 18.21 -4.84 11.67
CA LEU A 166 18.78 -3.49 11.81
C LEU A 166 18.62 -2.90 13.20
N SER A 167 17.52 -3.19 13.90
CA SER A 167 17.19 -2.59 15.19
C SER A 167 17.59 -3.46 16.38
N GLY A 168 17.75 -4.77 16.18
CA GLY A 168 17.90 -5.73 17.27
C GLY A 168 16.63 -5.93 18.10
N ARG A 169 15.47 -5.48 17.61
CA ARG A 169 14.19 -5.60 18.31
C ARG A 169 13.42 -6.84 17.84
N ASP A 170 12.92 -7.63 18.76
CA ASP A 170 12.12 -8.83 18.46
C ASP A 170 10.72 -8.47 17.97
N LYS A 171 10.11 -7.41 18.52
CA LYS A 171 8.73 -7.03 18.21
C LYS A 171 8.68 -5.94 17.14
N ILE A 172 8.35 -6.36 15.91
CA ILE A 172 8.00 -5.48 14.79
C ILE A 172 6.55 -5.76 14.41
N HIS A 173 5.71 -4.74 14.42
CA HIS A 173 4.30 -4.92 14.06
C HIS A 173 4.13 -4.91 12.55
N CYS A 174 3.54 -5.99 11.99
CA CYS A 174 3.21 -6.08 10.58
C CYS A 174 1.72 -5.82 10.37
N LEU A 175 1.39 -4.72 9.68
CA LEU A 175 0.02 -4.33 9.35
C LEU A 175 -0.13 -4.28 7.83
N PRO A 176 -0.97 -5.15 7.23
CA PRO A 176 -1.24 -5.06 5.81
C PRO A 176 -1.96 -3.75 5.49
N ILE A 177 -1.88 -3.31 4.23
CA ILE A 177 -2.68 -2.17 3.78
C ILE A 177 -4.13 -2.58 3.58
N GLY A 178 -5.05 -1.62 3.66
CA GLY A 178 -6.44 -1.81 3.22
C GLY A 178 -6.61 -1.59 1.71
N SER A 179 -7.82 -1.82 1.22
CA SER A 179 -8.20 -1.49 -0.16
C SER A 179 -8.42 0.02 -0.31
N ASN A 180 -7.92 0.60 -1.41
CA ASN A 180 -8.25 1.97 -1.80
C ASN A 180 -9.55 2.04 -2.62
N ILE A 181 -10.19 0.90 -2.86
CA ILE A 181 -11.45 0.78 -3.60
C ILE A 181 -12.51 0.28 -2.65
N GLU A 182 -13.50 1.12 -2.37
CA GLU A 182 -14.66 0.72 -1.57
C GLU A 182 -15.59 -0.17 -2.42
N PRO A 183 -15.99 -1.34 -1.91
CA PRO A 183 -16.86 -2.25 -2.66
C PRO A 183 -18.23 -1.65 -2.89
N VAL A 184 -18.71 -1.66 -4.14
CA VAL A 184 -20.12 -1.37 -4.44
C VAL A 184 -20.95 -2.65 -4.34
N SER A 185 -22.17 -2.54 -3.85
CA SER A 185 -23.12 -3.64 -3.88
C SER A 185 -23.55 -3.88 -5.34
N SER A 186 -23.41 -5.12 -5.80
CA SER A 186 -23.91 -5.54 -7.11
C SER A 186 -24.73 -6.81 -6.95
N SER A 187 -25.93 -6.79 -7.48
CA SER A 187 -26.81 -7.97 -7.59
C SER A 187 -26.60 -8.74 -8.90
N GLN A 188 -25.80 -8.17 -9.82
CA GLN A 188 -25.55 -8.80 -11.11
C GLN A 188 -24.48 -9.91 -10.98
N PRO A 189 -24.66 -11.05 -11.66
CA PRO A 189 -23.64 -12.09 -11.71
C PRO A 189 -22.38 -11.57 -12.41
N ARG A 190 -21.24 -12.11 -12.03
CA ARG A 190 -19.95 -11.78 -12.66
C ARG A 190 -19.91 -12.34 -14.07
N VAL A 191 -19.28 -11.60 -14.98
CA VAL A 191 -19.11 -12.03 -16.36
C VAL A 191 -17.91 -12.99 -16.44
N GLU A 192 -18.17 -14.24 -16.77
CA GLU A 192 -17.21 -15.36 -16.67
C GLU A 192 -15.87 -15.14 -17.36
N ARG A 193 -15.87 -14.44 -18.51
CA ARG A 193 -14.68 -14.29 -19.37
C ARG A 193 -14.11 -12.87 -19.33
N GLU A 194 -14.51 -12.05 -18.34
CA GLU A 194 -13.94 -10.73 -18.13
C GLU A 194 -12.88 -10.73 -17.04
N PHE A 195 -11.77 -10.07 -17.37
CA PHE A 195 -10.59 -9.92 -16.52
C PHE A 195 -10.27 -8.45 -16.29
N VAL A 196 -9.64 -8.15 -15.17
CA VAL A 196 -9.18 -6.80 -14.79
C VAL A 196 -7.69 -6.80 -14.50
N ILE A 197 -6.98 -5.77 -14.96
CA ILE A 197 -5.68 -5.33 -14.44
C ILE A 197 -5.82 -3.88 -14.01
N PHE A 198 -5.53 -3.60 -12.74
CA PHE A 198 -5.67 -2.29 -12.13
C PHE A 198 -4.34 -1.81 -11.56
N GLY A 199 -4.10 -0.50 -11.56
CA GLY A 199 -2.97 0.13 -10.88
C GLY A 199 -2.20 1.15 -11.72
N LEU A 200 -1.01 1.53 -11.23
CA LEU A 200 -0.11 2.46 -11.89
C LEU A 200 0.50 1.84 -13.17
N PRO A 201 0.94 2.65 -14.15
CA PRO A 201 1.42 2.19 -15.46
C PRO A 201 2.48 1.10 -15.36
N PHE A 202 3.51 1.28 -14.55
CA PHE A 202 4.55 0.29 -14.31
C PHE A 202 4.00 -1.06 -13.80
N GLY A 203 3.12 -1.01 -12.79
CA GLY A 203 2.53 -2.22 -12.20
C GLY A 203 1.64 -2.97 -13.20
N ARG A 204 0.84 -2.25 -14.00
CA ARG A 204 0.04 -2.85 -15.07
C ARG A 204 0.90 -3.49 -16.14
N PHE A 205 1.96 -2.79 -16.58
CA PHE A 205 2.90 -3.34 -17.56
C PHE A 205 3.60 -4.60 -17.05
N GLN A 206 4.07 -4.60 -15.79
CA GLN A 206 4.63 -5.81 -15.18
C GLN A 206 3.61 -6.96 -15.13
N THR A 207 2.35 -6.68 -14.78
CA THR A 207 1.30 -7.69 -14.75
C THR A 207 1.06 -8.27 -16.14
N LEU A 208 0.97 -7.42 -17.17
CA LEU A 208 0.84 -7.85 -18.57
C LEU A 208 2.01 -8.74 -18.99
N GLN A 209 3.25 -8.35 -18.68
CA GLN A 209 4.43 -9.16 -18.97
C GLN A 209 4.42 -10.52 -18.26
N TRP A 210 4.01 -10.54 -16.99
CA TRP A 210 3.96 -11.77 -16.21
C TRP A 210 2.95 -12.77 -16.75
N PHE A 211 1.81 -12.30 -17.24
CA PHE A 211 0.72 -13.12 -17.72
C PHE A 211 0.63 -13.20 -19.26
N ASP A 212 1.63 -12.71 -20.01
CA ASP A 212 1.56 -12.66 -21.48
C ASP A 212 1.25 -14.01 -22.12
N SER A 213 1.94 -15.08 -21.68
CA SER A 213 1.72 -16.44 -22.19
C SER A 213 0.33 -16.98 -21.89
N GLU A 214 -0.14 -16.76 -20.66
CA GLU A 214 -1.46 -17.20 -20.22
C GLU A 214 -2.58 -16.42 -20.89
N ILE A 215 -2.44 -15.09 -21.01
CA ILE A 215 -3.40 -14.24 -21.72
C ILE A 215 -3.58 -14.72 -23.16
N ARG A 216 -2.48 -15.00 -23.88
CA ARG A 216 -2.52 -15.54 -25.24
C ARG A 216 -3.23 -16.89 -25.31
N ALA A 217 -2.92 -17.80 -24.36
CA ALA A 217 -3.55 -19.10 -24.28
C ALA A 217 -5.05 -18.99 -23.99
N TRP A 218 -5.46 -18.14 -23.02
CA TRP A 218 -6.86 -17.91 -22.69
C TRP A 218 -7.64 -17.28 -23.86
N GLN A 219 -7.01 -16.38 -24.64
CA GLN A 219 -7.61 -15.83 -25.85
C GLN A 219 -7.82 -16.91 -26.92
N ALA A 220 -6.80 -17.71 -27.19
CA ALA A 220 -6.85 -18.77 -28.19
C ALA A 220 -7.95 -19.80 -27.88
N ARG A 221 -8.16 -20.12 -26.60
CA ARG A 221 -9.17 -21.07 -26.12
C ARG A 221 -10.54 -20.43 -25.85
N GLY A 222 -10.72 -19.14 -26.13
CA GLY A 222 -11.98 -18.44 -25.91
C GLY A 222 -12.35 -18.27 -24.43
N ARG A 223 -11.39 -18.40 -23.51
CA ARG A 223 -11.59 -18.22 -22.05
C ARG A 223 -11.53 -16.76 -21.60
N MET A 224 -11.06 -15.86 -22.44
CA MET A 224 -11.02 -14.42 -22.19
C MET A 224 -11.74 -13.69 -23.31
N SER A 225 -12.78 -12.92 -22.98
CA SER A 225 -13.54 -12.06 -23.91
C SER A 225 -13.21 -10.58 -23.76
N ALA A 226 -12.80 -10.16 -22.58
CA ALA A 226 -12.33 -8.79 -22.31
C ALA A 226 -11.27 -8.79 -21.21
N LEU A 227 -10.29 -7.89 -21.37
CA LEU A 227 -9.30 -7.53 -20.35
C LEU A 227 -9.36 -6.03 -20.11
N HIS A 228 -9.91 -5.62 -18.98
CA HIS A 228 -10.04 -4.23 -18.59
C HIS A 228 -8.74 -3.72 -17.96
N LEU A 229 -8.10 -2.71 -18.59
CA LEU A 229 -6.90 -2.04 -18.12
C LEU A 229 -7.30 -0.72 -17.47
N ILE A 230 -7.15 -0.61 -16.15
CA ILE A 230 -7.66 0.51 -15.36
C ILE A 230 -6.50 1.22 -14.66
N GLY A 231 -6.41 2.52 -14.79
CA GLY A 231 -5.45 3.38 -14.13
C GLY A 231 -4.80 4.40 -15.08
N PRO A 232 -4.02 5.36 -14.56
CA PRO A 232 -3.42 6.43 -15.36
C PRO A 232 -2.50 5.87 -16.44
N GLU A 233 -2.35 6.63 -17.50
CA GLU A 233 -1.39 6.36 -18.57
C GLU A 233 -0.16 7.24 -18.42
N ASP A 234 0.98 6.83 -18.99
CA ASP A 234 2.23 7.58 -19.01
C ASP A 234 2.98 7.40 -20.33
N GLU A 235 4.05 8.18 -20.52
CA GLU A 235 4.86 8.16 -21.74
C GLU A 235 5.85 6.99 -21.78
N GLU A 236 6.13 6.33 -20.65
CA GLU A 236 7.13 5.27 -20.55
C GLU A 236 6.53 3.88 -20.73
N PHE A 237 5.53 3.51 -19.89
CA PHE A 237 5.02 2.14 -19.83
C PHE A 237 3.80 1.91 -20.71
N THR A 238 3.00 2.96 -20.99
CA THR A 238 1.82 2.84 -21.85
C THR A 238 2.17 2.41 -23.27
N PRO A 239 3.17 3.00 -23.96
CA PRO A 239 3.59 2.54 -25.29
C PRO A 239 4.12 1.09 -25.28
N ARG A 240 4.87 0.70 -24.25
CA ARG A 240 5.40 -0.66 -24.09
C ARG A 240 4.30 -1.68 -23.89
N ALA A 241 3.27 -1.33 -23.12
CA ALA A 241 2.08 -2.17 -22.94
C ALA A 241 1.31 -2.31 -24.26
N ASN A 242 1.21 -1.23 -25.05
CA ASN A 242 0.57 -1.24 -26.37
C ASN A 242 1.29 -2.16 -27.35
N GLU A 243 2.62 -2.10 -27.38
CA GLU A 243 3.45 -2.97 -28.22
C GLU A 243 3.25 -4.45 -27.85
N LEU A 244 3.23 -4.77 -26.53
CA LEU A 244 3.00 -6.12 -26.05
C LEU A 244 1.62 -6.62 -26.47
N ILE A 245 0.56 -5.83 -26.25
CA ILE A 245 -0.82 -6.17 -26.60
C ILE A 245 -0.99 -6.30 -28.11
N GLY A 246 -0.33 -5.47 -28.91
CA GLY A 246 -0.37 -5.54 -30.38
C GLY A 246 0.10 -6.85 -30.96
N ARG A 247 0.89 -7.63 -30.21
CA ARG A 247 1.37 -8.96 -30.60
C ARG A 247 0.41 -10.11 -30.23
N TRP A 248 -0.73 -9.81 -29.60
CA TRP A 248 -1.69 -10.83 -29.17
C TRP A 248 -2.57 -11.30 -30.34
N PRO A 249 -3.09 -12.54 -30.28
CA PRO A 249 -4.01 -13.06 -31.30
C PRO A 249 -5.26 -12.20 -31.49
N LYS A 250 -5.75 -11.59 -30.42
CA LYS A 250 -6.93 -10.72 -30.40
C LYS A 250 -6.67 -9.45 -29.57
N PRO A 251 -5.90 -8.47 -30.09
CA PRO A 251 -5.56 -7.25 -29.33
C PRO A 251 -6.77 -6.44 -28.88
N ALA A 252 -7.85 -6.46 -29.65
CA ALA A 252 -9.08 -5.68 -29.40
C ALA A 252 -9.83 -6.06 -28.11
N ILE A 253 -9.51 -7.20 -27.48
CA ILE A 253 -10.11 -7.53 -26.17
C ILE A 253 -9.52 -6.73 -25.01
N ALA A 254 -8.39 -6.06 -25.20
CA ALA A 254 -7.80 -5.18 -24.21
C ALA A 254 -8.51 -3.82 -24.22
N VAL A 255 -9.41 -3.61 -23.25
CA VAL A 255 -10.20 -2.39 -23.10
C VAL A 255 -9.50 -1.44 -22.13
N ARG A 256 -9.04 -0.29 -22.62
CA ARG A 256 -8.39 0.74 -21.81
C ARG A 256 -9.41 1.73 -21.27
N HIS A 257 -9.32 1.98 -19.97
CA HIS A 257 -10.23 2.92 -19.31
C HIS A 257 -9.55 4.22 -18.87
N GLY A 258 -8.21 4.25 -18.84
CA GLY A 258 -7.51 5.37 -18.21
C GLY A 258 -7.79 5.44 -16.70
N SER A 259 -7.68 6.63 -16.13
CA SER A 259 -8.08 6.90 -14.75
C SER A 259 -9.59 6.98 -14.65
N LEU A 260 -10.18 6.20 -13.76
CA LEU A 260 -11.62 6.20 -13.49
C LEU A 260 -11.92 6.66 -12.05
N PRO A 261 -13.11 7.22 -11.80
CA PRO A 261 -13.63 7.40 -10.45
C PRO A 261 -13.69 6.06 -9.69
N GLU A 262 -13.46 6.10 -8.38
CA GLU A 262 -13.39 4.90 -7.52
C GLU A 262 -14.62 3.99 -7.67
N ALA A 263 -15.82 4.57 -7.71
CA ALA A 263 -17.06 3.82 -7.89
C ALA A 263 -17.14 3.05 -9.23
N GLU A 264 -16.52 3.57 -10.29
CA GLU A 264 -16.47 2.89 -11.59
C GLU A 264 -15.44 1.75 -11.57
N VAL A 265 -14.28 1.98 -10.94
CA VAL A 265 -13.29 0.91 -10.68
C VAL A 265 -13.96 -0.21 -9.90
N SER A 266 -14.69 0.12 -8.82
CA SER A 266 -15.40 -0.85 -8.00
C SER A 266 -16.44 -1.65 -8.79
N ARG A 267 -17.21 -1.01 -9.69
CA ARG A 267 -18.15 -1.69 -10.58
C ARG A 267 -17.47 -2.67 -11.54
N LEU A 268 -16.31 -2.31 -12.09
CA LEU A 268 -15.53 -3.22 -12.95
C LEU A 268 -15.01 -4.43 -12.17
N PHE A 269 -14.52 -4.24 -10.94
CA PHE A 269 -14.14 -5.34 -10.06
C PHE A 269 -15.35 -6.21 -9.64
N ALA A 270 -16.54 -5.62 -9.45
CA ALA A 270 -17.75 -6.36 -9.14
C ALA A 270 -18.26 -7.17 -10.35
N ARG A 271 -18.04 -6.68 -11.57
CA ARG A 271 -18.46 -7.32 -12.83
C ARG A 271 -17.49 -8.41 -13.29
N ALA A 272 -16.19 -8.16 -13.25
CA ALA A 272 -15.20 -9.10 -13.73
C ALA A 272 -15.10 -10.34 -12.82
N ARG A 273 -14.89 -11.51 -13.42
CA ARG A 273 -14.67 -12.76 -12.68
C ARG A 273 -13.27 -12.81 -12.05
N PHE A 274 -12.25 -12.37 -12.78
CA PHE A 274 -10.86 -12.49 -12.41
C PHE A 274 -10.13 -11.14 -12.44
N ALA A 275 -9.20 -10.94 -11.55
CA ALA A 275 -8.26 -9.84 -11.59
C ALA A 275 -6.81 -10.37 -11.57
N LEU A 276 -6.02 -10.00 -12.57
CA LEU A 276 -4.61 -10.41 -12.66
C LEU A 276 -3.77 -9.52 -11.74
N THR A 277 -2.94 -10.14 -10.92
CA THR A 277 -2.11 -9.41 -9.96
C THR A 277 -0.65 -9.86 -10.02
N ASN A 278 0.29 -8.93 -9.91
CA ASN A 278 1.72 -9.21 -9.85
C ASN A 278 2.25 -9.38 -8.42
N VAL A 279 1.41 -9.90 -7.53
CA VAL A 279 1.80 -10.13 -6.13
C VAL A 279 2.52 -11.46 -5.94
N THR A 280 3.38 -11.47 -4.93
CA THR A 280 4.12 -12.63 -4.42
C THR A 280 3.92 -12.75 -2.91
N ALA A 281 4.42 -13.83 -2.31
CA ALA A 281 4.45 -13.99 -0.85
C ALA A 281 5.10 -12.80 -0.12
N ALA A 282 6.07 -12.12 -0.75
CA ALA A 282 6.76 -10.98 -0.16
C ALA A 282 6.05 -9.63 -0.35
N THR A 283 5.02 -9.54 -1.23
CA THR A 283 4.47 -8.24 -1.66
C THR A 283 2.96 -8.09 -1.49
N TRP A 284 2.21 -9.15 -1.29
CA TRP A 284 0.75 -9.13 -1.21
C TRP A 284 0.22 -8.13 -0.16
N SER A 285 0.85 -8.08 1.00
CA SER A 285 0.39 -7.26 2.15
C SER A 285 0.53 -5.74 1.95
N LYS A 286 1.21 -5.32 0.88
CA LYS A 286 1.31 -3.92 0.44
C LYS A 286 0.69 -3.65 -0.93
N SER A 287 -0.08 -4.60 -1.48
CA SER A 287 -0.72 -4.47 -2.79
C SER A 287 -2.16 -3.99 -2.66
N GLY A 288 -2.42 -2.72 -3.00
CA GLY A 288 -3.78 -2.18 -3.06
C GLY A 288 -4.66 -2.92 -4.07
N VAL A 289 -4.08 -3.46 -5.15
CA VAL A 289 -4.82 -4.26 -6.14
C VAL A 289 -5.29 -5.58 -5.55
N PHE A 290 -4.41 -6.30 -4.84
CA PHE A 290 -4.78 -7.54 -4.17
C PHE A 290 -5.85 -7.30 -3.09
N MET A 291 -5.73 -6.21 -2.34
CA MET A 291 -6.75 -5.82 -1.36
C MET A 291 -8.08 -5.41 -2.01
N ALA A 292 -8.06 -4.77 -3.18
CA ALA A 292 -9.28 -4.48 -3.94
C ALA A 292 -9.97 -5.78 -4.39
N CYS A 293 -9.23 -6.78 -4.85
CA CYS A 293 -9.78 -8.11 -5.13
C CYS A 293 -10.44 -8.72 -3.90
N ALA A 294 -9.72 -8.71 -2.77
CA ALA A 294 -10.21 -9.26 -1.51
C ALA A 294 -11.47 -8.54 -1.01
N ALA A 295 -11.49 -7.20 -1.04
CA ALA A 295 -12.63 -6.40 -0.61
C ALA A 295 -13.87 -6.60 -1.48
N THR A 296 -13.70 -6.61 -2.81
CA THR A 296 -14.81 -6.72 -3.78
C THR A 296 -15.27 -8.15 -4.02
N GLY A 297 -14.48 -9.16 -3.61
CA GLY A 297 -14.71 -10.57 -3.91
C GLY A 297 -14.44 -10.93 -5.38
N CYS A 298 -13.65 -10.12 -6.12
CA CYS A 298 -13.12 -10.50 -7.42
C CYS A 298 -11.99 -11.53 -7.22
N ALA A 299 -11.98 -12.61 -8.01
CA ALA A 299 -10.97 -13.64 -7.85
C ALA A 299 -9.58 -13.11 -8.23
N ALA A 300 -8.69 -12.99 -7.25
CA ALA A 300 -7.31 -12.59 -7.48
C ALA A 300 -6.55 -13.73 -8.15
N VAL A 301 -5.97 -13.49 -9.34
CA VAL A 301 -5.12 -14.44 -10.04
C VAL A 301 -3.66 -14.09 -9.79
N VAL A 302 -2.87 -15.09 -9.36
CA VAL A 302 -1.43 -15.00 -9.12
C VAL A 302 -0.65 -15.93 -10.04
N LYS A 303 0.61 -15.60 -10.33
CA LYS A 303 1.42 -16.38 -11.29
C LYS A 303 1.80 -17.77 -10.78
N SER A 304 2.15 -17.91 -9.51
CA SER A 304 2.65 -19.17 -8.94
C SER A 304 1.52 -20.00 -8.36
N GLY A 305 1.53 -21.30 -8.64
CA GLY A 305 0.66 -22.32 -8.05
C GLY A 305 1.28 -23.07 -6.87
N GLU A 306 2.46 -22.67 -6.39
CA GLU A 306 3.05 -23.25 -5.19
C GLU A 306 2.15 -22.98 -3.96
N ARG A 307 2.20 -23.90 -2.98
CA ARG A 307 1.42 -23.76 -1.75
C ARG A 307 1.77 -22.45 -1.05
N GLN A 308 0.84 -21.50 -1.13
CA GLN A 308 1.02 -20.17 -0.57
C GLN A 308 0.40 -20.08 0.85
N PRO A 309 1.00 -19.28 1.74
CA PRO A 309 0.36 -18.98 3.04
C PRO A 309 -0.92 -18.15 2.85
N VAL A 310 -1.80 -18.15 3.86
CA VAL A 310 -2.96 -17.25 3.92
C VAL A 310 -2.43 -15.79 3.91
N PRO A 311 -3.05 -14.88 3.13
CA PRO A 311 -4.28 -15.04 2.33
C PRO A 311 -4.04 -15.51 0.88
N LEU A 312 -2.80 -15.67 0.42
CA LEU A 312 -2.50 -16.05 -0.96
C LEU A 312 -3.01 -17.44 -1.32
N SER A 313 -3.17 -18.35 -0.36
CA SER A 313 -3.81 -19.65 -0.57
C SER A 313 -5.25 -19.57 -1.06
N HIS A 314 -5.91 -18.41 -0.88
CA HIS A 314 -7.25 -18.15 -1.41
C HIS A 314 -7.23 -17.52 -2.80
N ALA A 315 -6.08 -17.08 -3.30
CA ALA A 315 -5.94 -16.62 -4.68
C ALA A 315 -5.95 -17.81 -5.65
N ILE A 316 -6.21 -17.54 -6.92
CA ILE A 316 -6.24 -18.52 -7.98
C ILE A 316 -4.89 -18.52 -8.69
N ALA A 317 -4.25 -19.65 -8.83
CA ALA A 317 -3.05 -19.76 -9.64
C ALA A 317 -3.41 -19.67 -11.13
N ALA A 318 -2.55 -19.06 -11.94
CA ALA A 318 -2.81 -18.86 -13.37
C ALA A 318 -3.19 -20.14 -14.10
N GLN A 319 -2.55 -21.28 -13.76
CA GLN A 319 -2.84 -22.59 -14.36
C GLN A 319 -4.21 -23.17 -13.95
N GLU A 320 -4.82 -22.67 -12.86
CA GLU A 320 -6.13 -23.15 -12.37
C GLU A 320 -7.30 -22.43 -13.06
N VAL A 321 -7.07 -21.26 -13.69
CA VAL A 321 -8.13 -20.39 -14.27
C VAL A 321 -9.06 -21.14 -15.23
N GLU A 322 -8.55 -22.10 -15.96
CA GLU A 322 -9.33 -22.89 -16.94
C GLU A 322 -10.08 -24.08 -16.33
N SER A 323 -9.59 -24.63 -15.24
CA SER A 323 -10.06 -25.88 -14.64
C SER A 323 -10.79 -25.72 -13.33
N ILE A 324 -10.67 -24.55 -12.66
CA ILE A 324 -11.31 -24.33 -11.38
C ILE A 324 -12.85 -24.38 -11.50
N SER A 325 -13.49 -25.17 -10.64
CA SER A 325 -14.94 -25.24 -10.59
C SER A 325 -15.55 -23.94 -9.99
N ASP A 326 -16.80 -23.66 -10.34
CA ASP A 326 -17.51 -22.48 -9.79
C ASP A 326 -17.64 -22.56 -8.26
N ALA A 327 -17.87 -23.76 -7.73
CA ALA A 327 -17.97 -23.98 -6.29
C ALA A 327 -16.67 -23.68 -5.56
N GLU A 328 -15.53 -24.14 -6.09
CA GLU A 328 -14.22 -23.87 -5.51
C GLU A 328 -13.84 -22.40 -5.64
N LEU A 329 -14.08 -21.79 -6.81
CA LEU A 329 -13.84 -20.37 -7.04
C LEU A 329 -14.64 -19.51 -6.04
N ALA A 330 -15.93 -19.81 -5.85
CA ALA A 330 -16.78 -19.14 -4.88
C ALA A 330 -16.26 -19.32 -3.46
N SER A 331 -15.87 -20.53 -3.07
CA SER A 331 -15.30 -20.83 -1.74
C SER A 331 -14.03 -20.01 -1.48
N ARG A 332 -13.09 -19.98 -2.43
CA ARG A 332 -11.83 -19.23 -2.27
C ARG A 332 -12.07 -17.72 -2.22
N THR A 333 -12.95 -17.17 -3.05
CA THR A 333 -13.25 -15.73 -3.05
C THR A 333 -13.98 -15.29 -1.77
N VAL A 334 -14.91 -16.11 -1.26
CA VAL A 334 -15.56 -15.88 0.04
C VAL A 334 -14.53 -15.90 1.17
N SER A 335 -13.62 -16.88 1.18
CA SER A 335 -12.56 -17.00 2.19
C SER A 335 -11.60 -15.81 2.14
N LEU A 336 -11.19 -15.36 0.95
CA LEU A 336 -10.32 -14.18 0.78
C LEU A 336 -11.02 -12.92 1.28
N LYS A 337 -12.30 -12.75 0.96
CA LYS A 337 -13.11 -11.61 1.41
C LYS A 337 -13.29 -11.62 2.94
N ALA A 338 -13.59 -12.75 3.53
CA ALA A 338 -13.71 -12.90 4.99
C ALA A 338 -12.39 -12.56 5.69
N TRP A 339 -11.26 -13.07 5.19
CA TRP A 339 -9.94 -12.73 5.70
C TRP A 339 -9.69 -11.21 5.62
N TYR A 340 -10.03 -10.56 4.51
CA TYR A 340 -9.83 -9.11 4.32
C TYR A 340 -10.55 -8.32 5.42
N TYR A 341 -11.85 -8.55 5.62
CA TYR A 341 -12.62 -7.83 6.62
C TYR A 341 -12.18 -8.10 8.06
N GLN A 342 -11.58 -9.26 8.33
CA GLN A 342 -11.05 -9.59 9.65
C GLN A 342 -9.64 -9.05 9.93
N LYS A 343 -8.81 -8.87 8.91
CA LYS A 343 -7.36 -8.66 9.09
C LYS A 343 -6.80 -7.42 8.41
N ALA A 344 -7.40 -6.94 7.31
CA ALA A 344 -6.82 -5.91 6.45
C ALA A 344 -7.76 -4.74 6.10
N ASP A 345 -9.04 -4.83 6.42
CA ASP A 345 -9.97 -3.72 6.25
C ASP A 345 -9.47 -2.46 6.97
N TRP A 346 -9.76 -1.29 6.41
CA TRP A 346 -9.26 -0.03 6.98
C TRP A 346 -9.72 0.20 8.40
N THR A 347 -10.91 -0.24 8.80
CA THR A 347 -11.38 -0.09 10.19
C THR A 347 -10.54 -0.92 11.14
N VAL A 348 -10.15 -2.13 10.74
CA VAL A 348 -9.27 -3.03 11.52
C VAL A 348 -7.85 -2.48 11.55
N THR A 349 -7.30 -2.12 10.38
CA THR A 349 -5.92 -1.62 10.26
C THR A 349 -5.74 -0.30 11.00
N ALA A 350 -6.69 0.64 10.83
CA ALA A 350 -6.65 1.93 11.52
C ALA A 350 -6.79 1.79 13.05
N LYS A 351 -7.68 0.89 13.51
CA LYS A 351 -7.82 0.59 14.96
C LYS A 351 -6.51 0.06 15.55
N ARG A 352 -5.87 -0.89 14.87
CA ARG A 352 -4.59 -1.46 15.33
C ARG A 352 -3.47 -0.43 15.32
N LEU A 353 -3.37 0.39 14.24
CA LEU A 353 -2.37 1.43 14.14
C LEU A 353 -2.57 2.52 15.21
N ALA A 354 -3.81 2.97 15.42
CA ALA A 354 -4.13 3.96 16.45
C ALA A 354 -3.78 3.45 17.86
N ALA A 355 -4.08 2.19 18.17
CA ALA A 355 -3.67 1.59 19.45
C ALA A 355 -2.15 1.61 19.63
N LEU A 356 -1.37 1.24 18.59
CA LEU A 356 0.09 1.28 18.63
C LEU A 356 0.63 2.70 18.85
N VAL A 357 0.05 3.70 18.19
CA VAL A 357 0.43 5.11 18.33
C VAL A 357 0.16 5.60 19.76
N GLU A 358 -0.95 5.20 20.37
CA GLU A 358 -1.30 5.58 21.75
C GLU A 358 -0.63 4.70 22.83
N GLY A 359 0.17 3.71 22.45
CA GLY A 359 0.83 2.82 23.40
C GLY A 359 -0.07 1.77 24.04
N LYS A 360 -1.21 1.50 23.41
CA LYS A 360 -2.12 0.43 23.82
C LYS A 360 -1.76 -0.86 23.06
N GLU A 361 -1.92 -2.01 23.68
CA GLU A 361 -1.81 -3.29 22.97
C GLU A 361 -2.97 -3.37 21.95
N PRO A 362 -2.68 -3.60 20.65
CA PRO A 362 -3.75 -3.78 19.68
C PRO A 362 -4.49 -5.10 19.98
N ALA A 363 -5.80 -5.04 20.08
CA ALA A 363 -6.62 -6.26 20.14
C ALA A 363 -6.35 -7.11 18.88
N LEU A 364 -6.06 -8.40 19.05
CA LEU A 364 -5.76 -9.38 18.00
C LEU A 364 -6.97 -9.64 17.09
#